data_3b42a1c5369f986d5e4f5f83d99a436d
#
_entry.id   3b42a1c5369f986d5e4f5f83d99a436d
#
_cell.length_a   1.000
_cell.length_b   1.000
_cell.length_c   1.000
_cell.angle_alpha   90.00
_cell.angle_beta   90.00
_cell.angle_gamma   90.00
#
_symmetry.space_group_name_H-M   'P 1'
#
loop_
_entity.id
_entity.type
_entity.pdbx_description
1 polymer ?
#
loop_
_entity_poly.entity_id
_entity_poly.type
_entity_poly.pdbx_seq_one_letter_code
_entity_poly.pdbx_strand_id
1 'polypeptide(L)'
;MYSPDKSFTVYCRSCWLGDGWSPIDYGRDYNFAKTFFVQFQELMRAVPRISLVHYNANTGVDFANFVADNKNVYLAYSIVESENVRYSYALDNSKDCSDSLFLKNSELFY
;
A
#
# COMPACT_ATOMS: atom_id res chain seq x y z
N MET A 1 -0.47 2.70 -4.39
CA MET A 1 -0.60 1.41 -3.73
C MET A 1 -2.03 1.22 -3.29
N TYR A 2 -2.51 -0.02 -3.33
CA TYR A 2 -3.95 -0.27 -3.25
C TYR A 2 -4.26 -1.38 -2.26
N SER A 3 -5.37 -1.23 -1.54
CA SER A 3 -5.93 -2.28 -0.71
C SER A 3 -6.48 -3.42 -1.59
N PRO A 4 -6.45 -4.68 -1.13
CA PRO A 4 -6.90 -5.84 -1.92
C PRO A 4 -8.40 -5.88 -2.22
N ASP A 5 -9.21 -5.03 -1.59
CA ASP A 5 -10.65 -4.90 -1.78
C ASP A 5 -11.08 -4.10 -3.03
N LYS A 6 -10.14 -3.66 -3.86
CA LYS A 6 -10.42 -2.88 -5.07
C LYS A 6 -11.02 -3.75 -6.20
N SER A 7 -11.76 -3.10 -7.09
CA SER A 7 -12.43 -3.74 -8.23
C SER A 7 -11.51 -4.14 -9.39
N PHE A 8 -10.22 -3.91 -9.26
CA PHE A 8 -9.18 -4.29 -10.22
C PHE A 8 -8.15 -5.20 -9.58
N THR A 9 -7.34 -5.88 -10.38
CA THR A 9 -6.33 -6.82 -9.90
C THR A 9 -5.25 -6.11 -9.08
N VAL A 10 -5.05 -6.59 -7.85
CA VAL A 10 -4.00 -6.09 -6.95
C VAL A 10 -3.04 -7.24 -6.63
N TYR A 11 -1.77 -7.07 -6.94
CA TYR A 11 -0.72 -8.03 -6.62
C TYR A 11 -0.02 -7.68 -5.32
N CYS A 12 0.22 -8.67 -4.49
CA CYS A 12 1.12 -8.51 -3.35
C CYS A 12 2.54 -8.16 -3.82
N ARG A 13 3.36 -7.66 -2.91
CA ARG A 13 4.72 -7.20 -3.26
C ARG A 13 5.55 -8.31 -3.92
N SER A 14 5.50 -9.53 -3.43
CA SER A 14 6.25 -10.67 -4.00
C SER A 14 5.78 -11.02 -5.42
N CYS A 15 4.47 -11.04 -5.66
CA CYS A 15 3.92 -11.27 -7.00
C CYS A 15 4.24 -10.11 -7.95
N TRP A 16 4.20 -8.87 -7.47
CA TRP A 16 4.51 -7.68 -8.26
C TRP A 16 5.95 -7.64 -8.74
N LEU A 17 6.89 -8.08 -7.90
CA LEU A 17 8.32 -8.11 -8.21
C LEU A 17 8.77 -9.43 -8.85
N GLY A 18 7.89 -10.43 -8.90
CA GLY A 18 8.20 -11.73 -9.47
C GLY A 18 8.06 -11.76 -11.00
N ASP A 19 8.56 -12.83 -11.60
CA ASP A 19 8.58 -13.02 -13.06
C ASP A 19 7.27 -13.62 -13.62
N GLY A 20 6.24 -13.74 -12.80
CA GLY A 20 4.96 -14.36 -13.17
C GLY A 20 4.03 -13.48 -14.02
N TRP A 21 4.42 -12.25 -14.32
CA TRP A 21 3.66 -11.31 -15.15
C TRP A 21 4.57 -10.27 -15.81
N SER A 22 4.09 -9.67 -16.90
CA SER A 22 4.79 -8.56 -17.55
C SER A 22 3.82 -7.41 -17.84
N PRO A 23 4.17 -6.16 -17.54
CA PRO A 23 3.33 -5.02 -17.90
C PRO A 23 3.17 -4.86 -19.42
N ILE A 24 4.12 -5.37 -20.21
CA ILE A 24 4.08 -5.32 -21.68
C ILE A 24 2.92 -6.16 -22.24
N ASP A 25 2.52 -7.24 -21.56
CA ASP A 25 1.43 -8.12 -21.99
C ASP A 25 0.06 -7.40 -21.99
N TYR A 26 -0.03 -6.28 -21.30
CA TYR A 26 -1.22 -5.43 -21.24
C TYR A 26 -1.19 -4.30 -22.29
N GLY A 27 -0.12 -4.21 -23.07
CA GLY A 27 0.01 -3.22 -24.14
C GLY A 27 -1.12 -3.33 -25.16
N ARG A 28 -1.58 -2.20 -25.69
CA ARG A 28 -2.66 -2.12 -26.68
C ARG A 28 -2.30 -1.15 -27.77
N ASP A 29 -2.73 -1.46 -28.98
CA ASP A 29 -2.65 -0.52 -30.08
C ASP A 29 -3.55 0.69 -29.84
N TYR A 30 -3.07 1.86 -30.21
CA TYR A 30 -3.82 3.09 -30.07
C TYR A 30 -4.96 3.15 -31.10
N ASN A 31 -6.18 3.36 -30.63
CA ASN A 31 -7.35 3.53 -31.48
C ASN A 31 -7.63 5.03 -31.74
N PHE A 32 -7.38 5.49 -32.94
CA PHE A 32 -7.58 6.91 -33.32
C PHE A 32 -9.07 7.35 -33.36
N ALA A 33 -10.01 6.41 -33.26
CA ALA A 33 -11.44 6.73 -33.16
C ALA A 33 -11.91 7.05 -31.73
N LYS A 34 -11.06 6.83 -30.72
CA LYS A 34 -11.32 7.12 -29.30
C LYS A 34 -10.36 8.19 -28.77
N THR A 35 -10.80 8.96 -27.78
CA THR A 35 -9.91 9.92 -27.10
C THR A 35 -8.87 9.20 -26.27
N PHE A 36 -7.70 9.82 -26.08
CA PHE A 36 -6.62 9.28 -25.28
C PHE A 36 -7.06 8.91 -23.86
N PHE A 37 -7.76 9.79 -23.16
CA PHE A 37 -8.15 9.56 -21.78
C PHE A 37 -9.10 8.38 -21.57
N VAL A 38 -9.98 8.12 -22.54
CA VAL A 38 -10.85 6.94 -22.50
C VAL A 38 -10.02 5.65 -22.58
N GLN A 39 -9.10 5.58 -23.52
CA GLN A 39 -8.23 4.42 -23.70
C GLN A 39 -7.29 4.23 -22.54
N PHE A 40 -6.75 5.32 -22.00
CA PHE A 40 -5.89 5.30 -20.82
C PHE A 40 -6.63 4.78 -19.58
N GLN A 41 -7.87 5.21 -19.37
CA GLN A 41 -8.70 4.70 -18.27
C GLN A 41 -8.99 3.20 -18.42
N GLU A 42 -9.30 2.74 -19.62
CA GLU A 42 -9.51 1.32 -19.93
C GLU A 42 -8.24 0.50 -19.61
N LEU A 43 -7.08 0.99 -20.02
CA LEU A 43 -5.78 0.37 -19.74
C LEU A 43 -5.49 0.33 -18.24
N MET A 44 -5.70 1.44 -17.55
CA MET A 44 -5.51 1.54 -16.10
C MET A 44 -6.36 0.57 -15.28
N ARG A 45 -7.52 0.17 -15.80
CA ARG A 45 -8.38 -0.84 -15.15
C ARG A 45 -7.94 -2.28 -15.42
N ALA A 46 -7.28 -2.51 -16.53
CA ALA A 46 -6.82 -3.83 -16.94
C ALA A 46 -5.47 -4.22 -16.31
N VAL A 47 -4.56 -3.26 -16.20
CA VAL A 47 -3.21 -3.52 -15.68
C VAL A 47 -3.25 -3.74 -14.16
N PRO A 48 -2.67 -4.85 -13.66
CA PRO A 48 -2.53 -5.07 -12.22
C PRO A 48 -1.82 -3.94 -11.50
N ARG A 49 -2.06 -3.81 -10.22
CA ARG A 49 -1.45 -2.78 -9.37
C ARG A 49 -0.83 -3.37 -8.13
N ILE A 50 0.17 -2.70 -7.60
CA ILE A 50 0.82 -3.15 -6.37
C ILE A 50 -0.08 -2.88 -5.15
N SER A 51 -0.12 -3.86 -4.25
CA SER A 51 -0.80 -3.75 -2.96
C SER A 51 -0.18 -2.71 -2.03
N LEU A 52 -0.80 -2.53 -0.87
CA LEU A 52 -0.16 -1.87 0.27
C LEU A 52 1.17 -2.56 0.58
N VAL A 53 2.18 -1.77 0.90
CA VAL A 53 3.55 -2.27 1.08
C VAL A 53 3.83 -2.54 2.54
N HIS A 54 4.10 -3.80 2.81
CA HIS A 54 4.56 -4.29 4.10
C HIS A 54 5.96 -4.85 3.92
N TYR A 55 6.89 -4.40 4.74
CA TYR A 55 8.26 -4.90 4.81
C TYR A 55 8.45 -5.72 6.07
N ASN A 56 9.38 -6.67 6.04
CA ASN A 56 9.81 -7.48 7.18
C ASN A 56 8.65 -8.17 7.94
N ALA A 57 8.76 -8.29 9.24
CA ALA A 57 7.78 -8.94 10.10
C ALA A 57 6.72 -7.96 10.59
N ASN A 58 5.48 -8.14 10.15
CA ASN A 58 4.33 -7.40 10.66
C ASN A 58 3.28 -8.38 11.17
N THR A 59 2.65 -8.09 12.32
CA THR A 59 1.58 -8.89 12.92
C THR A 59 0.39 -8.02 13.27
N GLY A 60 -0.82 -8.39 12.81
CA GLY A 60 -2.03 -7.62 13.08
C GLY A 60 -1.99 -6.23 12.46
N VAL A 61 -1.55 -6.13 11.21
CA VAL A 61 -1.43 -4.85 10.49
C VAL A 61 -2.45 -4.82 9.36
N ASP A 62 -3.44 -3.95 9.49
CA ASP A 62 -4.52 -3.78 8.52
C ASP A 62 -4.63 -2.35 8.00
N PHE A 63 -4.94 -2.21 6.71
CA PHE A 63 -5.11 -0.92 6.02
C PHE A 63 -3.96 0.06 6.25
N ALA A 64 -2.75 -0.46 6.41
CA ALA A 64 -1.55 0.35 6.58
C ALA A 64 -0.61 0.20 5.39
N ASN A 65 0.17 1.23 5.10
CA ASN A 65 1.07 1.25 3.95
C ASN A 65 2.45 1.79 4.34
N PHE A 66 3.52 1.25 3.73
CA PHE A 66 4.91 1.51 4.12
C PHE A 66 5.19 1.19 5.58
N VAL A 67 4.93 -0.05 5.96
CA VAL A 67 5.07 -0.50 7.34
C VAL A 67 6.11 -1.61 7.45
N ALA A 68 6.91 -1.57 8.52
CA ALA A 68 7.97 -2.54 8.78
C ALA A 68 8.13 -2.85 10.27
N ASP A 69 8.21 -4.13 10.60
CA ASP A 69 8.50 -4.62 11.96
C ASP A 69 7.50 -4.12 13.02
N ASN A 70 6.21 -4.19 12.68
CA ASN A 70 5.16 -3.63 13.53
C ASN A 70 4.23 -4.72 14.10
N LYS A 71 3.52 -4.34 15.18
CA LYS A 71 2.46 -5.14 15.78
C LYS A 71 1.22 -4.30 16.07
N ASN A 72 0.04 -4.80 15.68
CA ASN A 72 -1.26 -4.13 15.89
C ASN A 72 -1.30 -2.69 15.32
N VAL A 73 -1.17 -2.55 14.02
CA VAL A 73 -1.25 -1.25 13.34
C VAL A 73 -2.50 -1.21 12.47
N TYR A 74 -3.28 -0.14 12.58
CA TYR A 74 -4.53 0.03 11.85
C TYR A 74 -4.68 1.43 11.25
N LEU A 75 -5.06 1.51 9.97
CA LEU A 75 -5.23 2.77 9.22
C LEU A 75 -4.07 3.76 9.42
N ALA A 76 -2.88 3.33 9.03
CA ALA A 76 -1.67 4.11 9.25
C ALA A 76 -0.74 4.12 8.03
N TYR A 77 0.18 5.06 8.01
CA TYR A 77 1.14 5.21 6.91
C TYR A 77 2.54 5.52 7.44
N SER A 78 3.55 4.83 6.90
CA SER A 78 4.96 5.01 7.26
C SER A 78 5.23 4.75 8.75
N ILE A 79 4.96 3.52 9.18
CA ILE A 79 5.14 3.09 10.57
C ILE A 79 6.26 2.06 10.63
N VAL A 80 7.23 2.27 11.49
CA VAL A 80 8.40 1.40 11.66
C VAL A 80 8.62 1.07 13.12
N GLU A 81 8.97 -0.19 13.41
CA GLU A 81 9.31 -0.69 14.75
C GLU A 81 8.32 -0.26 15.86
N SER A 82 7.02 -0.29 15.55
CA SER A 82 6.00 0.29 16.44
C SER A 82 4.90 -0.71 16.80
N GLU A 83 4.25 -0.50 17.95
CA GLU A 83 3.19 -1.37 18.48
C GLU A 83 1.96 -0.57 18.88
N ASN A 84 0.76 -1.13 18.61
CA ASN A 84 -0.54 -0.54 18.97
C ASN A 84 -0.73 0.88 18.42
N VAL A 85 -0.55 1.03 17.12
CA VAL A 85 -0.66 2.34 16.44
C VAL A 85 -1.96 2.40 15.62
N ARG A 86 -2.70 3.49 15.73
CA ARG A 86 -3.93 3.72 14.95
C ARG A 86 -4.01 5.13 14.42
N TYR A 87 -4.59 5.27 13.23
CA TYR A 87 -4.89 6.57 12.60
C TYR A 87 -3.71 7.54 12.56
N SER A 88 -2.51 7.01 12.31
CA SER A 88 -1.27 7.77 12.50
C SER A 88 -0.39 7.77 11.26
N TYR A 89 0.49 8.76 11.18
CA TYR A 89 1.40 8.96 10.06
C TYR A 89 2.84 9.22 10.55
N ALA A 90 3.80 8.51 9.95
CA ALA A 90 5.24 8.69 10.19
C ALA A 90 5.66 8.50 11.65
N LEU A 91 5.45 7.28 12.17
CA LEU A 91 5.91 6.88 13.50
C LEU A 91 7.10 5.93 13.40
N ASP A 92 8.08 6.15 14.26
CA ASP A 92 9.29 5.35 14.39
C ASP A 92 9.51 4.99 15.86
N ASN A 93 9.72 3.69 16.15
CA ASN A 93 9.96 3.15 17.48
C ASN A 93 9.00 3.72 18.54
N SER A 94 7.68 3.60 18.27
CA SER A 94 6.65 4.21 19.11
C SER A 94 5.60 3.19 19.53
N LYS A 95 4.97 3.40 20.70
CA LYS A 95 4.01 2.46 21.26
C LYS A 95 2.77 3.15 21.82
N ASP A 96 1.61 2.45 21.66
CA ASP A 96 0.34 2.92 22.17
C ASP A 96 -0.01 4.36 21.73
N CYS A 97 0.08 4.61 20.41
CA CYS A 97 -0.13 5.92 19.80
C CYS A 97 -1.37 5.94 18.91
N SER A 98 -2.16 6.99 19.00
CA SER A 98 -3.33 7.22 18.15
C SER A 98 -3.41 8.66 17.66
N ASP A 99 -4.02 8.87 16.47
CA ASP A 99 -4.25 10.19 15.89
C ASP A 99 -3.02 11.11 15.83
N SER A 100 -1.86 10.50 15.58
CA SER A 100 -0.56 11.13 15.77
C SER A 100 0.21 11.32 14.47
N LEU A 101 1.02 12.37 14.42
CA LEU A 101 1.88 12.72 13.29
C LEU A 101 3.33 12.91 13.73
N PHE A 102 4.26 12.32 12.97
CA PHE A 102 5.71 12.52 13.13
C PHE A 102 6.25 12.27 14.55
N LEU A 103 5.94 11.09 15.10
CA LEU A 103 6.48 10.69 16.41
C LEU A 103 7.70 9.79 16.25
N LYS A 104 8.63 9.95 17.15
CA LYS A 104 9.79 9.07 17.28
C LYS A 104 10.07 8.80 18.77
N ASN A 105 10.36 7.51 19.08
CA ASN A 105 10.66 7.07 20.43
C ASN A 105 9.62 7.54 21.47
N SER A 106 8.35 7.39 21.12
CA SER A 106 7.23 7.92 21.91
C SER A 106 6.31 6.82 22.42
N GLU A 107 5.71 7.04 23.59
CA GLU A 107 4.76 6.11 24.19
C GLU A 107 3.54 6.86 24.75
N LEU A 108 2.35 6.24 24.67
CA LEU A 108 1.08 6.78 25.18
C LEU A 108 0.75 8.18 24.63
N PHE A 109 0.74 8.30 23.32
CA PHE A 109 0.48 9.57 22.64
C PHE A 109 -0.84 9.55 21.83
N TYR A 110 -1.68 10.56 21.98
CA TYR A 110 -2.94 10.77 21.21
C TYR A 110 -3.32 12.25 21.14
#